data_d13a87bc11465de6c4636cf052bac5ad
#
_entry.id   d13a87bc11465de6c4636cf052bac5ad
#
_cell.length_a   1.000
_cell.length_b   1.000
_cell.length_c   1.000
_cell.angle_alpha   90.00
_cell.angle_beta   90.00
_cell.angle_gamma   90.00
#
_symmetry.space_group_name_H-M   'P 1'
#
loop_
_entity.id
_entity.type
_entity.pdbx_description
1 polymer ?
#
loop_
_entity_poly.entity_id
_entity_poly.type
_entity_poly.pdbx_seq_one_letter_code
_entity_poly.pdbx_strand_id
1 'polypeptide(L)'
;MSAQMSEQFDSKVLFERVLVGADGSEAGLEATRQAARLVAPAGSLEVFTAVHIAEASRTGLSAPSVAEELKHAAAEANRRALELAGPEAIARIVRGPALRSILAELEANHVGLVAVGTHGHRRAAEIVVGSVAGELLHVAPCSVLVARPPADPLRFPYAIVVGSDGSASAQLAVGVAEHLAQRFDAGLSVLTAAAHPVQALAEASRAADLLIVGSRGLRGLKALGSVSERVAHEAACSVLVVRTGTT
;
A
#
# COMPACT_ATOMS: atom_id res chain seq x y z
N MET A 1 16.15 -31.85 -1.19
CA MET A 1 16.21 -30.60 -0.43
C MET A 1 15.36 -29.47 -1.02
N SER A 2 14.79 -29.60 -2.22
CA SER A 2 14.03 -28.52 -2.88
C SER A 2 12.54 -28.42 -2.46
N ALA A 3 11.87 -29.52 -2.14
CA ALA A 3 10.44 -29.52 -1.85
C ALA A 3 10.07 -28.92 -0.46
N GLN A 4 10.90 -29.15 0.55
CA GLN A 4 10.67 -28.60 1.91
C GLN A 4 10.97 -27.11 2.02
N MET A 5 11.83 -26.56 1.17
CA MET A 5 12.05 -25.12 1.09
C MET A 5 10.87 -24.41 0.37
N SER A 6 10.23 -25.06 -0.60
CA SER A 6 9.05 -24.50 -1.29
C SER A 6 7.83 -24.41 -0.37
N GLU A 7 7.55 -25.44 0.45
CA GLU A 7 6.40 -25.42 1.37
C GLU A 7 6.54 -24.39 2.51
N GLN A 8 7.76 -24.09 2.94
CA GLN A 8 8.01 -23.12 4.01
C GLN A 8 7.97 -21.66 3.52
N PHE A 9 8.14 -21.44 2.20
CA PHE A 9 7.91 -20.13 1.53
C PHE A 9 6.43 -19.87 1.25
N ASP A 10 5.64 -20.92 1.01
CA ASP A 10 4.27 -20.85 0.48
C ASP A 10 3.24 -20.22 1.43
N SER A 11 3.44 -20.33 2.75
CA SER A 11 2.48 -19.76 3.73
C SER A 11 2.83 -18.36 4.24
N LYS A 12 4.05 -17.85 4.00
CA LYS A 12 4.50 -16.54 4.52
C LYS A 12 4.45 -15.39 3.51
N VAL A 13 4.09 -15.65 2.28
CA VAL A 13 4.19 -14.66 1.17
C VAL A 13 2.88 -13.90 0.95
N LEU A 14 1.76 -14.35 1.52
CA LEU A 14 0.48 -13.63 1.43
C LEU A 14 0.28 -12.73 2.64
N PHE A 15 -0.35 -11.60 2.37
CA PHE A 15 -0.67 -10.63 3.40
C PHE A 15 -1.90 -11.10 4.21
N GLU A 16 -1.66 -11.75 5.35
CA GLU A 16 -2.72 -12.25 6.23
C GLU A 16 -3.49 -11.11 6.91
N ARG A 17 -2.80 -10.02 7.23
CA ARG A 17 -3.40 -8.83 7.84
C ARG A 17 -3.07 -7.61 7.01
N VAL A 18 -4.09 -7.02 6.44
CA VAL A 18 -4.00 -5.85 5.57
C VAL A 18 -4.77 -4.69 6.20
N LEU A 19 -4.12 -3.54 6.28
CA LEU A 19 -4.76 -2.29 6.68
C LEU A 19 -4.79 -1.36 5.47
N VAL A 20 -5.93 -0.74 5.20
CA VAL A 20 -6.04 0.29 4.18
C VAL A 20 -6.44 1.63 4.79
N GLY A 21 -5.64 2.66 4.55
CA GLY A 21 -5.98 4.04 4.90
C GLY A 21 -7.00 4.61 3.91
N ALA A 22 -8.22 4.85 4.38
CA ALA A 22 -9.32 5.40 3.59
C ALA A 22 -9.72 6.77 4.13
N ASP A 23 -9.58 7.80 3.30
CA ASP A 23 -10.00 9.17 3.60
C ASP A 23 -11.24 9.61 2.81
N GLY A 24 -11.82 8.69 2.01
CA GLY A 24 -12.95 8.94 1.12
C GLY A 24 -12.58 9.53 -0.24
N SER A 25 -11.29 9.79 -0.50
CA SER A 25 -10.80 10.16 -1.83
C SER A 25 -10.86 8.99 -2.81
N GLU A 26 -10.91 9.26 -4.10
CA GLU A 26 -10.86 8.22 -5.14
C GLU A 26 -9.58 7.38 -5.05
N ALA A 27 -8.45 8.00 -4.69
CA ALA A 27 -7.20 7.28 -4.48
C ALA A 27 -7.25 6.33 -3.26
N GLY A 28 -7.91 6.73 -2.17
CA GLY A 28 -8.17 5.87 -1.00
C GLY A 28 -9.11 4.71 -1.34
N LEU A 29 -10.14 4.95 -2.14
CA LEU A 29 -11.04 3.90 -2.62
C LEU A 29 -10.33 2.92 -3.55
N GLU A 30 -9.42 3.40 -4.41
CA GLU A 30 -8.60 2.53 -5.26
C GLU A 30 -7.64 1.69 -4.41
N ALA A 31 -7.01 2.28 -3.38
CA ALA A 31 -6.20 1.52 -2.44
C ALA A 31 -7.00 0.40 -1.75
N THR A 32 -8.25 0.67 -1.41
CA THR A 32 -9.15 -0.33 -0.81
C THR A 32 -9.45 -1.47 -1.78
N ARG A 33 -9.75 -1.15 -3.03
CA ARG A 33 -10.03 -2.14 -4.08
C ARG A 33 -8.84 -3.07 -4.31
N GLN A 34 -7.65 -2.50 -4.39
CA GLN A 34 -6.41 -3.26 -4.58
C GLN A 34 -6.03 -4.07 -3.34
N ALA A 35 -6.16 -3.51 -2.14
CA ALA A 35 -5.91 -4.21 -0.87
C ALA A 35 -6.80 -5.44 -0.72
N ALA A 36 -8.09 -5.34 -1.06
CA ALA A 36 -9.03 -6.45 -1.03
C ALA A 36 -8.63 -7.61 -1.97
N ARG A 37 -7.95 -7.32 -3.06
CA ARG A 37 -7.42 -8.37 -3.94
C ARG A 37 -6.12 -9.00 -3.41
N LEU A 38 -5.29 -8.22 -2.73
CA LEU A 38 -3.98 -8.68 -2.25
C LEU A 38 -4.04 -9.41 -0.91
N VAL A 39 -5.10 -9.25 -0.13
CA VAL A 39 -5.28 -9.99 1.14
C VAL A 39 -5.33 -11.50 0.88
N ALA A 40 -4.74 -12.29 1.79
CA ALA A 40 -4.80 -13.74 1.71
C ALA A 40 -6.25 -14.25 1.78
N PRO A 41 -6.58 -15.42 1.20
CA PRO A 41 -7.94 -15.96 1.23
C PRO A 41 -8.53 -16.13 2.63
N ALA A 42 -7.70 -16.46 3.63
CA ALA A 42 -8.06 -16.55 5.05
C ALA A 42 -7.60 -15.32 5.86
N GLY A 43 -7.17 -14.27 5.16
CA GLY A 43 -6.66 -13.05 5.79
C GLY A 43 -7.76 -12.08 6.18
N SER A 44 -7.37 -11.01 6.85
CA SER A 44 -8.25 -9.93 7.30
C SER A 44 -7.89 -8.61 6.63
N LEU A 45 -8.92 -7.84 6.26
CA LEU A 45 -8.79 -6.49 5.74
C LEU A 45 -9.47 -5.51 6.68
N GLU A 46 -8.70 -4.52 7.15
CA GLU A 46 -9.21 -3.43 7.97
C GLU A 46 -9.19 -2.12 7.17
N VAL A 47 -10.36 -1.48 7.08
CA VAL A 47 -10.53 -0.12 6.55
C VAL A 47 -10.36 0.87 7.68
N PHE A 48 -9.33 1.70 7.60
CA PHE A 48 -8.91 2.60 8.67
C PHE A 48 -9.05 4.06 8.25
N THR A 49 -9.88 4.81 8.97
CA THR A 49 -10.07 6.25 8.72
C THR A 49 -9.68 7.06 9.94
N ALA A 50 -8.76 8.01 9.77
CA ALA A 50 -8.34 8.93 10.82
C ALA A 50 -9.01 10.28 10.67
N VAL A 51 -9.63 10.78 11.75
CA VAL A 51 -10.29 12.10 11.81
C VAL A 51 -9.46 13.05 12.66
N HIS A 52 -8.91 14.10 12.04
CA HIS A 52 -8.10 15.09 12.74
C HIS A 52 -8.88 16.39 12.96
N ILE A 53 -9.53 16.52 14.11
CA ILE A 53 -10.42 17.64 14.46
C ILE A 53 -9.63 18.97 14.64
N ALA A 54 -8.36 18.92 15.04
CA ALA A 54 -7.56 20.12 15.31
C ALA A 54 -7.28 21.00 14.07
N GLU A 55 -7.33 20.47 12.86
CA GLU A 55 -7.22 21.26 11.62
C GLU A 55 -8.49 22.07 11.33
N ALA A 56 -9.65 21.54 11.69
CA ALA A 56 -10.94 22.18 11.47
C ALA A 56 -11.15 23.43 12.37
N SER A 57 -10.59 23.44 13.57
CA SER A 57 -10.68 24.57 14.51
C SER A 57 -9.95 25.82 14.01
N ARG A 58 -9.12 25.71 13.00
CA ARG A 58 -8.39 26.85 12.38
C ARG A 58 -9.25 27.66 11.40
N THR A 59 -10.41 27.14 10.97
CA THR A 59 -11.27 27.78 9.97
C THR A 59 -12.33 28.73 10.56
N GLY A 60 -12.35 28.93 11.91
CA GLY A 60 -13.27 29.87 12.56
C GLY A 60 -14.72 29.43 12.67
N LEU A 61 -15.03 28.19 12.27
CA LEU A 61 -16.35 27.58 12.45
C LEU A 61 -16.51 27.06 13.88
N SER A 62 -17.75 27.02 14.39
CA SER A 62 -18.02 26.50 15.73
C SER A 62 -17.60 25.05 15.87
N ALA A 63 -16.74 24.75 16.85
CA ALA A 63 -16.12 23.43 17.03
C ALA A 63 -17.08 22.22 17.07
N PRO A 64 -18.32 22.29 17.59
CA PRO A 64 -19.24 21.15 17.59
C PRO A 64 -19.77 20.76 16.20
N SER A 65 -20.16 21.73 15.35
CA SER A 65 -20.72 21.45 14.02
C SER A 65 -19.66 20.84 13.08
N VAL A 66 -18.46 21.36 13.13
CA VAL A 66 -17.33 20.84 12.33
C VAL A 66 -16.94 19.42 12.76
N ALA A 67 -16.96 19.13 14.06
CA ALA A 67 -16.68 17.78 14.55
C ALA A 67 -17.72 16.76 14.08
N GLU A 68 -19.00 17.13 14.03
CA GLU A 68 -20.05 16.24 13.51
C GLU A 68 -19.96 16.06 11.99
N GLU A 69 -19.68 17.13 11.23
CA GLU A 69 -19.43 17.02 9.79
C GLU A 69 -18.25 16.09 9.46
N LEU A 70 -17.14 16.20 10.20
CA LEU A 70 -15.99 15.32 10.01
C LEU A 70 -16.29 13.87 10.37
N LYS A 71 -17.05 13.62 11.42
CA LYS A 71 -17.49 12.26 11.76
C LYS A 71 -18.40 11.68 10.67
N HIS A 72 -19.33 12.47 10.16
CA HIS A 72 -20.20 12.05 9.08
C HIS A 72 -19.40 11.75 7.80
N ALA A 73 -18.46 12.61 7.42
CA ALA A 73 -17.59 12.39 6.28
C ALA A 73 -16.73 11.12 6.44
N ALA A 74 -16.20 10.87 7.64
CA ALA A 74 -15.43 9.66 7.92
C ALA A 74 -16.29 8.39 7.89
N ALA A 75 -17.53 8.45 8.40
CA ALA A 75 -18.47 7.34 8.32
C ALA A 75 -18.83 7.02 6.86
N GLU A 76 -19.06 8.03 6.05
CA GLU A 76 -19.33 7.88 4.62
C GLU A 76 -18.10 7.34 3.85
N ALA A 77 -16.90 7.83 4.15
CA ALA A 77 -15.65 7.30 3.59
C ALA A 77 -15.50 5.80 3.89
N ASN A 78 -15.73 5.41 5.15
CA ASN A 78 -15.68 4.01 5.56
C ASN A 78 -16.77 3.16 4.89
N ARG A 79 -17.99 3.65 4.79
CA ARG A 79 -19.08 2.93 4.12
C ARG A 79 -18.73 2.61 2.67
N ARG A 80 -18.27 3.62 1.91
CA ARG A 80 -17.83 3.45 0.52
C ARG A 80 -16.65 2.48 0.39
N ALA A 81 -15.70 2.57 1.30
CA ALA A 81 -14.55 1.68 1.31
C ALA A 81 -14.94 0.23 1.65
N LEU A 82 -15.84 0.00 2.62
CA LEU A 82 -16.33 -1.34 2.97
C LEU A 82 -17.07 -2.02 1.81
N GLU A 83 -17.82 -1.27 1.01
CA GLU A 83 -18.47 -1.81 -0.20
C GLU A 83 -17.47 -2.40 -1.20
N LEU A 84 -16.26 -1.82 -1.26
CA LEU A 84 -15.17 -2.30 -2.13
C LEU A 84 -14.30 -3.37 -1.46
N ALA A 85 -14.18 -3.31 -0.13
CA ALA A 85 -13.36 -4.24 0.65
C ALA A 85 -13.98 -5.64 0.78
N GLY A 86 -15.29 -5.74 0.66
CA GLY A 86 -16.03 -7.01 0.78
C GLY A 86 -16.60 -7.25 2.17
N PRO A 87 -17.45 -8.29 2.33
CA PRO A 87 -18.27 -8.50 3.52
C PRO A 87 -17.48 -8.87 4.78
N GLU A 88 -16.28 -9.43 4.63
CA GLU A 88 -15.42 -9.83 5.76
C GLU A 88 -14.52 -8.69 6.28
N ALA A 89 -14.53 -7.53 5.59
CA ALA A 89 -13.72 -6.40 5.98
C ALA A 89 -14.34 -5.69 7.20
N ILE A 90 -13.46 -5.24 8.09
CA ILE A 90 -13.85 -4.43 9.24
C ILE A 90 -13.47 -2.98 9.03
N ALA A 91 -14.21 -2.06 9.66
CA ALA A 91 -13.91 -0.64 9.58
C ALA A 91 -13.62 -0.05 10.94
N ARG A 92 -12.63 0.83 11.00
CA ARG A 92 -12.26 1.58 12.19
C ARG A 92 -12.12 3.06 11.92
N ILE A 93 -12.75 3.87 12.73
CA ILE A 93 -12.59 5.32 12.72
C ILE A 93 -11.87 5.73 14.01
N VAL A 94 -10.77 6.45 13.88
CA VAL A 94 -9.98 6.93 15.01
C VAL A 94 -9.84 8.46 14.98
N ARG A 95 -9.64 9.06 16.16
CA ARG A 95 -9.34 10.48 16.28
C ARG A 95 -7.84 10.68 16.38
N GLY A 96 -7.28 11.50 15.51
CA GLY A 96 -5.87 11.85 15.55
C GLY A 96 -5.26 12.07 14.16
N PRO A 97 -3.97 12.44 14.11
CA PRO A 97 -3.22 12.56 12.87
C PRO A 97 -3.12 11.21 12.16
N ALA A 98 -3.44 11.15 10.86
CA ALA A 98 -3.55 9.91 10.09
C ALA A 98 -2.30 9.02 10.20
N LEU A 99 -1.12 9.56 9.92
CA LEU A 99 0.12 8.79 9.95
C LEU A 99 0.37 8.15 11.33
N ARG A 100 0.28 8.96 12.42
CA ARG A 100 0.51 8.45 13.78
C ARG A 100 -0.47 7.35 14.15
N SER A 101 -1.74 7.53 13.79
CA SER A 101 -2.80 6.56 14.08
C SER A 101 -2.59 5.27 13.29
N ILE A 102 -2.23 5.36 12.01
CA ILE A 102 -1.89 4.19 11.19
C ILE A 102 -0.69 3.46 11.78
N LEU A 103 0.41 4.14 12.08
CA LEU A 103 1.63 3.50 12.62
C LEU A 103 1.37 2.77 13.93
N ALA A 104 0.59 3.36 14.84
CA ALA A 104 0.20 2.70 16.08
C ALA A 104 -0.58 1.41 15.83
N GLU A 105 -1.47 1.40 14.83
CA GLU A 105 -2.25 0.23 14.45
C GLU A 105 -1.38 -0.86 13.81
N LEU A 106 -0.44 -0.46 12.93
CA LEU A 106 0.49 -1.40 12.30
C LEU A 106 1.32 -2.17 13.31
N GLU A 107 1.81 -1.47 14.35
CA GLU A 107 2.60 -2.05 15.42
C GLU A 107 1.77 -2.95 16.35
N ALA A 108 0.58 -2.48 16.77
CA ALA A 108 -0.28 -3.19 17.72
C ALA A 108 -0.84 -4.51 17.16
N ASN A 109 -1.13 -4.57 15.85
CA ASN A 109 -1.84 -5.69 15.24
C ASN A 109 -0.99 -6.52 14.27
N HIS A 110 0.33 -6.32 14.24
CA HIS A 110 1.24 -7.08 13.36
C HIS A 110 0.75 -7.12 11.90
N VAL A 111 0.40 -5.96 11.38
CA VAL A 111 -0.08 -5.81 9.99
C VAL A 111 1.04 -6.14 9.01
N GLY A 112 0.77 -6.99 8.03
CA GLY A 112 1.74 -7.40 7.01
C GLY A 112 1.81 -6.44 5.81
N LEU A 113 0.70 -5.76 5.53
CA LEU A 113 0.59 -4.80 4.43
C LEU A 113 -0.26 -3.60 4.84
N VAL A 114 0.29 -2.40 4.63
CA VAL A 114 -0.51 -1.18 4.64
C VAL A 114 -0.71 -0.67 3.21
N ALA A 115 -1.96 -0.39 2.83
CA ALA A 115 -2.32 0.17 1.53
C ALA A 115 -2.82 1.61 1.69
N VAL A 116 -2.36 2.50 0.83
CA VAL A 116 -2.78 3.91 0.78
C VAL A 116 -2.85 4.39 -0.66
N GLY A 117 -3.70 5.40 -0.91
CA GLY A 117 -3.69 6.10 -2.19
C GLY A 117 -2.45 6.99 -2.35
N THR A 118 -2.17 7.39 -3.58
CA THR A 118 -1.06 8.32 -3.86
C THR A 118 -1.27 9.68 -3.21
N HIS A 119 -2.52 10.16 -3.11
CA HIS A 119 -2.88 11.45 -2.52
C HIS A 119 -4.30 11.37 -1.96
N GLY A 120 -4.62 12.22 -0.99
CA GLY A 120 -5.96 12.36 -0.44
C GLY A 120 -6.78 13.45 -1.15
N HIS A 121 -7.70 14.09 -0.42
CA HIS A 121 -8.58 15.14 -0.94
C HIS A 121 -7.88 16.39 -1.49
N ARG A 122 -6.61 16.62 -1.17
CA ARG A 122 -5.84 17.74 -1.72
C ARG A 122 -5.27 17.34 -3.07
N ARG A 123 -5.82 17.93 -4.13
CA ARG A 123 -5.44 17.68 -5.51
C ARG A 123 -3.95 17.95 -5.77
N ALA A 124 -3.26 17.00 -6.38
CA ALA A 124 -2.09 17.29 -7.19
C ALA A 124 -2.37 16.80 -8.62
N ALA A 125 -2.23 17.68 -9.59
CA ALA A 125 -2.36 17.34 -11.02
C ALA A 125 -1.16 16.57 -11.56
N GLU A 126 -0.14 16.33 -10.70
CA GLU A 126 1.09 15.61 -11.01
C GLU A 126 1.17 14.33 -10.17
N ILE A 127 1.98 13.37 -10.63
CA ILE A 127 2.25 12.08 -9.97
C ILE A 127 3.06 12.34 -8.69
N VAL A 128 2.44 12.92 -7.67
CA VAL A 128 3.09 13.22 -6.40
C VAL A 128 2.52 12.32 -5.32
N VAL A 129 3.38 11.54 -4.68
CA VAL A 129 3.03 10.74 -3.50
C VAL A 129 2.74 11.70 -2.34
N GLY A 130 1.53 11.60 -1.77
CA GLY A 130 1.09 12.44 -0.66
C GLY A 130 1.91 12.21 0.62
N SER A 131 1.77 13.12 1.59
CA SER A 131 2.58 13.10 2.82
C SER A 131 2.43 11.80 3.61
N VAL A 132 1.21 11.28 3.77
CA VAL A 132 0.98 10.03 4.51
C VAL A 132 1.63 8.83 3.79
N ALA A 133 1.43 8.71 2.48
CA ALA A 133 2.03 7.64 1.68
C ALA A 133 3.56 7.74 1.67
N GLY A 134 4.11 8.95 1.47
CA GLY A 134 5.55 9.20 1.49
C GLY A 134 6.18 8.84 2.83
N GLU A 135 5.58 9.27 3.94
CA GLU A 135 6.11 8.93 5.26
C GLU A 135 5.96 7.43 5.59
N LEU A 136 4.85 6.77 5.23
CA LEU A 136 4.70 5.32 5.38
C LEU A 136 5.77 4.54 4.61
N LEU A 137 6.13 4.98 3.41
CA LEU A 137 7.24 4.40 2.65
C LEU A 137 8.57 4.46 3.41
N HIS A 138 8.78 5.42 4.31
CA HIS A 138 9.99 5.52 5.12
C HIS A 138 9.92 4.74 6.43
N VAL A 139 8.79 4.81 7.14
CA VAL A 139 8.74 4.39 8.55
C VAL A 139 7.85 3.19 8.85
N ALA A 140 7.00 2.72 7.91
CA ALA A 140 6.12 1.59 8.17
C ALA A 140 6.93 0.32 8.49
N PRO A 141 6.54 -0.47 9.52
CA PRO A 141 7.22 -1.71 9.89
C PRO A 141 6.90 -2.88 8.96
N CYS A 142 5.96 -2.72 8.05
CA CYS A 142 5.43 -3.74 7.14
C CYS A 142 5.55 -3.30 5.68
N SER A 143 5.14 -4.17 4.75
CA SER A 143 5.05 -3.82 3.33
C SER A 143 4.07 -2.67 3.08
N VAL A 144 4.33 -1.87 2.06
CA VAL A 144 3.53 -0.67 1.72
C VAL A 144 3.08 -0.74 0.28
N LEU A 145 1.77 -0.66 0.04
CA LEU A 145 1.18 -0.46 -1.27
C LEU A 145 0.79 1.02 -1.43
N VAL A 146 1.35 1.66 -2.44
CA VAL A 146 0.90 2.97 -2.93
C VAL A 146 0.07 2.75 -4.17
N ALA A 147 -1.24 2.83 -4.02
CA ALA A 147 -2.19 2.48 -5.07
C ALA A 147 -2.38 3.61 -6.08
N ARG A 148 -2.39 3.25 -7.35
CA ARG A 148 -2.78 4.08 -8.50
C ARG A 148 -3.85 3.37 -9.31
N PRO A 149 -4.74 4.11 -10.00
CA PRO A 149 -5.73 3.48 -10.87
C PRO A 149 -5.07 2.63 -11.95
N PRO A 150 -5.36 1.32 -12.05
CA PRO A 150 -4.91 0.49 -13.16
C PRO A 150 -5.76 0.76 -14.41
N ALA A 151 -5.29 0.30 -15.57
CA ALA A 151 -6.03 0.42 -16.82
C ALA A 151 -7.38 -0.34 -16.76
N ASP A 152 -7.41 -1.49 -16.10
CA ASP A 152 -8.63 -2.28 -15.85
C ASP A 152 -8.69 -2.69 -14.38
N PRO A 153 -9.52 -2.02 -13.56
CA PRO A 153 -9.66 -2.32 -12.13
C PRO A 153 -10.18 -3.73 -11.83
N LEU A 154 -10.90 -4.36 -12.76
CA LEU A 154 -11.44 -5.71 -12.58
C LEU A 154 -10.37 -6.79 -12.74
N ARG A 155 -9.29 -6.49 -13.46
CA ARG A 155 -8.21 -7.43 -13.75
C ARG A 155 -6.94 -7.18 -12.93
N PHE A 156 -6.95 -6.24 -11.99
CA PHE A 156 -5.78 -5.97 -11.15
C PHE A 156 -5.45 -7.12 -10.19
N PRO A 157 -4.16 -7.54 -10.06
CA PRO A 157 -3.07 -7.24 -10.98
C PRO A 157 -3.11 -8.19 -12.19
N TYR A 158 -2.89 -7.66 -13.39
CA TYR A 158 -2.81 -8.45 -14.63
C TYR A 158 -1.39 -8.47 -15.22
N ALA A 159 -0.66 -7.38 -15.06
CA ALA A 159 0.73 -7.24 -15.48
C ALA A 159 1.59 -6.77 -14.31
N ILE A 160 2.51 -7.62 -13.88
CA ILE A 160 3.39 -7.39 -12.74
C ILE A 160 4.82 -7.20 -13.24
N VAL A 161 5.47 -6.14 -12.76
CA VAL A 161 6.91 -5.93 -12.94
C VAL A 161 7.59 -5.99 -11.57
N VAL A 162 8.71 -6.69 -11.45
CA VAL A 162 9.51 -6.69 -10.22
C VAL A 162 10.95 -6.27 -10.50
N GLY A 163 11.45 -5.33 -9.70
CA GLY A 163 12.84 -4.91 -9.74
C GLY A 163 13.73 -5.80 -8.87
N SER A 164 14.83 -6.32 -9.42
CA SER A 164 15.78 -7.15 -8.70
C SER A 164 17.22 -6.70 -8.91
N ASP A 165 17.93 -6.46 -7.81
CA ASP A 165 19.37 -6.24 -7.77
C ASP A 165 20.14 -7.43 -7.17
N GLY A 166 19.46 -8.57 -6.99
CA GLY A 166 20.03 -9.78 -6.40
C GLY A 166 20.12 -9.75 -4.87
N SER A 167 19.81 -8.65 -4.20
CA SER A 167 19.80 -8.57 -2.74
C SER A 167 18.71 -9.45 -2.11
N ALA A 168 18.84 -9.76 -0.82
CA ALA A 168 17.85 -10.55 -0.09
C ALA A 168 16.46 -9.90 -0.11
N SER A 169 16.37 -8.56 -0.02
CA SER A 169 15.10 -7.84 -0.12
C SER A 169 14.50 -7.89 -1.52
N ALA A 170 15.34 -7.88 -2.57
CA ALA A 170 14.86 -8.06 -3.93
C ALA A 170 14.40 -9.50 -4.20
N GLN A 171 15.09 -10.51 -3.64
CA GLN A 171 14.64 -11.90 -3.72
C GLN A 171 13.28 -12.12 -3.06
N LEU A 172 13.04 -11.48 -1.90
CA LEU A 172 11.74 -11.50 -1.26
C LEU A 172 10.67 -10.85 -2.15
N ALA A 173 10.99 -9.72 -2.78
CA ALA A 173 10.08 -9.04 -3.71
C ALA A 173 9.75 -9.90 -4.94
N VAL A 174 10.74 -10.63 -5.47
CA VAL A 174 10.55 -11.59 -6.57
C VAL A 174 9.62 -12.72 -6.12
N GLY A 175 9.82 -13.32 -4.95
CA GLY A 175 8.93 -14.37 -4.42
C GLY A 175 7.49 -13.89 -4.25
N VAL A 176 7.27 -12.66 -3.75
CA VAL A 176 5.93 -12.05 -3.70
C VAL A 176 5.34 -11.87 -5.10
N ALA A 177 6.13 -11.40 -6.06
CA ALA A 177 5.68 -11.19 -7.43
C ALA A 177 5.28 -12.51 -8.12
N GLU A 178 6.08 -13.56 -7.96
CA GLU A 178 5.79 -14.91 -8.49
C GLU A 178 4.50 -15.48 -7.91
N HIS A 179 4.32 -15.35 -6.59
CA HIS A 179 3.10 -15.82 -5.93
C HIS A 179 1.85 -15.06 -6.40
N LEU A 180 1.92 -13.73 -6.52
CA LEU A 180 0.80 -12.92 -7.02
C LEU A 180 0.53 -13.23 -8.50
N ALA A 181 1.56 -13.40 -9.32
CA ALA A 181 1.40 -13.77 -10.72
C ALA A 181 0.69 -15.13 -10.88
N GLN A 182 1.09 -16.11 -10.08
CA GLN A 182 0.43 -17.42 -10.07
C GLN A 182 -1.03 -17.33 -9.58
N ARG A 183 -1.28 -16.59 -8.49
CA ARG A 183 -2.63 -16.46 -7.91
C ARG A 183 -3.62 -15.79 -8.85
N PHE A 184 -3.18 -14.82 -9.63
CA PHE A 184 -4.04 -13.99 -10.49
C PHE A 184 -3.95 -14.33 -11.98
N ASP A 185 -3.15 -15.33 -12.34
CA ASP A 185 -2.82 -15.65 -13.74
C ASP A 185 -2.31 -14.41 -14.49
N ALA A 186 -1.40 -13.67 -13.81
CA ALA A 186 -0.87 -12.39 -14.27
C ALA A 186 0.48 -12.56 -14.99
N GLY A 187 0.72 -11.72 -15.98
CA GLY A 187 2.03 -11.63 -16.62
C GLY A 187 3.07 -11.09 -15.65
N LEU A 188 4.25 -11.75 -15.56
CA LEU A 188 5.35 -11.35 -14.70
C LEU A 188 6.59 -11.02 -15.52
N SER A 189 7.17 -9.85 -15.26
CA SER A 189 8.47 -9.43 -15.82
C SER A 189 9.44 -9.09 -14.69
N VAL A 190 10.61 -9.73 -14.70
CA VAL A 190 11.70 -9.44 -13.74
C VAL A 190 12.72 -8.53 -14.42
N LEU A 191 12.88 -7.32 -13.88
CA LEU A 191 13.91 -6.38 -14.34
C LEU A 191 15.11 -6.45 -13.42
N THR A 192 16.22 -6.96 -13.97
CA THR A 192 17.50 -7.02 -13.26
C THR A 192 18.20 -5.66 -13.35
N ALA A 193 18.95 -5.29 -12.29
CA ALA A 193 19.60 -4.00 -12.13
C ALA A 193 20.35 -3.53 -13.40
N ALA A 194 19.88 -2.40 -13.92
CA ALA A 194 20.51 -1.69 -15.03
C ALA A 194 21.37 -0.52 -14.50
N ALA A 195 22.11 0.13 -15.37
CA ALA A 195 22.89 1.34 -15.04
C ALA A 195 21.98 2.46 -14.45
N HIS A 196 20.71 2.51 -14.88
CA HIS A 196 19.70 3.49 -14.43
C HIS A 196 18.43 2.78 -13.96
N PRO A 197 18.44 2.12 -12.78
CA PRO A 197 17.33 1.25 -12.35
C PRO A 197 16.02 2.00 -12.14
N VAL A 198 16.03 3.23 -11.64
CA VAL A 198 14.83 4.02 -11.44
C VAL A 198 14.13 4.31 -12.77
N GLN A 199 14.88 4.76 -13.76
CA GLN A 199 14.34 5.06 -15.08
C GLN A 199 13.78 3.82 -15.78
N ALA A 200 14.50 2.69 -15.72
CA ALA A 200 14.05 1.43 -16.29
C ALA A 200 12.76 0.92 -15.67
N LEU A 201 12.65 1.00 -14.33
CA LEU A 201 11.45 0.59 -13.59
C LEU A 201 10.28 1.55 -13.84
N ALA A 202 10.52 2.87 -13.87
CA ALA A 202 9.50 3.84 -14.19
C ALA A 202 8.95 3.68 -15.62
N GLU A 203 9.81 3.37 -16.59
CA GLU A 203 9.38 3.09 -17.97
C GLU A 203 8.55 1.80 -18.02
N ALA A 204 9.02 0.72 -17.41
CA ALA A 204 8.30 -0.55 -17.37
C ALA A 204 6.94 -0.44 -16.66
N SER A 205 6.82 0.45 -15.69
CA SER A 205 5.56 0.68 -14.94
C SER A 205 4.42 1.22 -15.81
N ARG A 206 4.72 1.77 -16.99
CA ARG A 206 3.68 2.27 -17.93
C ARG A 206 2.88 1.17 -18.60
N ALA A 207 3.46 -0.02 -18.67
CA ALA A 207 2.81 -1.21 -19.25
C ALA A 207 2.40 -2.23 -18.18
N ALA A 208 2.52 -1.87 -16.91
CA ALA A 208 2.19 -2.73 -15.77
C ALA A 208 1.04 -2.14 -14.93
N ASP A 209 0.40 -3.01 -14.14
CA ASP A 209 -0.58 -2.60 -13.13
C ASP A 209 0.06 -2.51 -11.75
N LEU A 210 1.07 -3.36 -11.51
CA LEU A 210 1.76 -3.45 -10.23
C LEU A 210 3.27 -3.56 -10.43
N LEU A 211 3.98 -2.61 -9.85
CA LEU A 211 5.44 -2.64 -9.76
C LEU A 211 5.83 -3.05 -8.34
N ILE A 212 6.66 -4.08 -8.22
CA ILE A 212 7.11 -4.61 -6.94
C ILE A 212 8.60 -4.37 -6.76
N VAL A 213 8.99 -3.85 -5.61
CA VAL A 213 10.39 -3.62 -5.24
C VAL A 213 10.65 -4.01 -3.80
N GLY A 214 11.86 -4.48 -3.51
CA GLY A 214 12.28 -4.74 -2.13
C GLY A 214 12.69 -3.45 -1.42
N SER A 215 12.43 -3.35 -0.13
CA SER A 215 13.07 -2.35 0.72
C SER A 215 14.43 -2.84 1.15
N ARG A 216 15.44 -1.97 1.31
CA ARG A 216 16.81 -2.38 1.70
C ARG A 216 16.94 -2.85 3.16
N GLY A 217 15.88 -3.26 3.83
CA GLY A 217 15.95 -3.93 5.15
C GLY A 217 16.65 -3.16 6.28
N LEU A 218 16.91 -1.87 6.10
CA LEU A 218 17.50 -1.00 7.13
C LEU A 218 16.38 -0.48 8.02
N ARG A 219 16.53 -0.67 9.32
CA ARG A 219 15.62 -0.12 10.34
C ARG A 219 15.92 1.36 10.56
N GLY A 220 14.90 2.18 10.83
CA GLY A 220 15.02 3.59 11.14
C GLY A 220 14.92 4.52 9.91
N LEU A 221 15.43 5.75 10.02
CA LEU A 221 15.35 6.82 9.00
C LEU A 221 15.93 6.47 7.61
N LYS A 222 16.52 5.30 7.44
CA LYS A 222 17.07 4.78 6.18
C LYS A 222 16.41 3.46 5.74
N ALA A 223 15.19 3.19 6.19
CA ALA A 223 14.49 1.93 5.91
C ALA A 223 14.09 1.76 4.43
N LEU A 224 13.96 2.84 3.68
CA LEU A 224 13.67 2.83 2.25
C LEU A 224 14.97 3.08 1.45
N GLY A 225 15.23 2.23 0.45
CA GLY A 225 16.36 2.43 -0.47
C GLY A 225 16.07 3.59 -1.45
N SER A 226 17.12 4.28 -1.89
CA SER A 226 16.99 5.41 -2.83
C SER A 226 16.28 5.05 -4.14
N VAL A 227 16.41 3.81 -4.61
CA VAL A 227 15.70 3.32 -5.81
C VAL A 227 14.23 3.11 -5.51
N SER A 228 13.88 2.40 -4.42
CA SER A 228 12.48 2.10 -4.06
C SER A 228 11.68 3.37 -3.79
N GLU A 229 12.29 4.37 -3.14
CA GLU A 229 11.68 5.68 -2.89
C GLU A 229 11.38 6.41 -4.19
N ARG A 230 12.39 6.58 -5.05
CA ARG A 230 12.23 7.28 -6.32
C ARG A 230 11.24 6.58 -7.23
N VAL A 231 11.30 5.26 -7.31
CA VAL A 231 10.34 4.46 -8.08
C VAL A 231 8.92 4.64 -7.57
N ALA A 232 8.70 4.67 -6.24
CA ALA A 232 7.37 4.93 -5.70
C ALA A 232 6.81 6.29 -6.10
N HIS A 233 7.66 7.29 -6.33
CA HIS A 233 7.26 8.60 -6.82
C HIS A 233 7.06 8.66 -8.34
N GLU A 234 7.92 8.00 -9.12
CA GLU A 234 8.01 8.15 -10.58
C GLU A 234 7.15 7.12 -11.36
N ALA A 235 6.76 6.01 -10.72
CA ALA A 235 6.00 4.95 -11.40
C ALA A 235 4.61 5.41 -11.86
N ALA A 236 4.19 4.94 -13.02
CA ALA A 236 2.87 5.19 -13.59
C ALA A 236 1.78 4.27 -13.02
N CYS A 237 2.15 3.09 -12.50
CA CYS A 237 1.24 2.11 -11.90
C CYS A 237 1.37 2.05 -10.37
N SER A 238 0.59 1.19 -9.71
CA SER A 238 0.70 0.92 -8.28
C SER A 238 2.08 0.36 -7.93
N VAL A 239 2.60 0.75 -6.75
CA VAL A 239 3.91 0.30 -6.27
C VAL A 239 3.75 -0.42 -4.94
N LEU A 240 4.23 -1.66 -4.88
CA LEU A 240 4.35 -2.46 -3.67
C LEU A 240 5.81 -2.51 -3.23
N VAL A 241 6.11 -1.89 -2.11
CA VAL A 241 7.42 -2.00 -1.45
C VAL A 241 7.35 -3.13 -0.44
N VAL A 242 8.04 -4.23 -0.74
CA VAL A 242 8.05 -5.43 0.11
C VAL A 242 9.07 -5.30 1.21
N ARG A 243 8.66 -5.63 2.43
CA ARG A 243 9.48 -5.65 3.64
C ARG A 243 9.38 -6.99 4.34
N THR A 244 10.47 -7.43 4.95
CA THR A 244 10.41 -8.51 5.93
C THR A 244 9.60 -8.01 7.12
N GLY A 245 8.43 -8.61 7.35
CA GLY A 245 7.64 -8.30 8.53
C GLY A 245 8.47 -8.52 9.81
N THR A 246 8.26 -7.67 10.81
CA THR A 246 8.76 -7.95 12.16
C THR A 246 7.96 -9.15 12.69
N THR A 247 8.64 -10.30 12.78
CA THR A 247 8.18 -11.45 13.58
C THR A 247 8.11 -11.06 15.03
#